data_3a71b64984eff34de154154fbfec15e7
#
_entry.id   3a71b64984eff34de154154fbfec15e7
#
_cell.length_a   1.000
_cell.length_b   1.000
_cell.length_c   1.000
_cell.angle_alpha   90.00
_cell.angle_beta   90.00
_cell.angle_gamma   90.00
#
_symmetry.space_group_name_H-M   'P 1'
#
loop_
_entity.id
_entity.type
_entity.pdbx_description
1 polymer ?
#
loop_
_entity_poly.entity_id
_entity_poly.type
_entity_poly.pdbx_seq_one_letter_code
_entity_poly.pdbx_strand_id
1 'polypeptide(L)'
;LSDFGYRKNYFLEIMTSGEMIWQSLVNLNHDFTKKLQKNCFHIYDKSKEDGKKYLEGLEKFNFVANIEEADFILGCTPQFNTTTIDYIPLLTKAIKNKLPFVCANPDFVSIENSFGKPIICMGTIAELYKNMGGEVFILGKPSCEIYEESTKKISNIDKSKILAVGDSIHHDIIGANNFGIDSLLI
;
A
#
# COMPACT_ATOMS: atom_id res chain seq x y z
N LEU A 1 -0.15 -17.51 -3.37
CA LEU A 1 -0.58 -18.34 -2.23
C LEU A 1 -0.46 -19.84 -2.53
N SER A 2 -0.80 -20.29 -3.74
CA SER A 2 -0.63 -21.70 -4.17
C SER A 2 0.82 -22.18 -4.00
N ASP A 3 1.78 -21.35 -4.35
CA ASP A 3 3.22 -21.63 -4.26
C ASP A 3 3.70 -21.80 -2.80
N PHE A 4 2.94 -21.27 -1.84
CA PHE A 4 3.13 -21.44 -0.40
C PHE A 4 2.27 -22.58 0.19
N GLY A 5 1.62 -23.40 -0.65
CA GLY A 5 0.80 -24.53 -0.22
C GLY A 5 -0.61 -24.18 0.26
N TYR A 6 -1.03 -22.91 0.15
CA TYR A 6 -2.38 -22.51 0.52
C TYR A 6 -3.35 -22.70 -0.62
N ARG A 7 -4.47 -23.37 -0.35
CA ARG A 7 -5.54 -23.56 -1.33
C ARG A 7 -6.47 -22.34 -1.34
N LYS A 8 -6.90 -21.93 -2.54
CA LYS A 8 -7.78 -20.77 -2.72
C LYS A 8 -9.08 -20.87 -1.91
N ASN A 9 -9.61 -22.08 -1.72
CA ASN A 9 -10.85 -22.32 -0.97
C ASN A 9 -10.71 -22.22 0.56
N TYR A 10 -9.50 -21.96 1.08
CA TYR A 10 -9.31 -21.66 2.50
C TYR A 10 -9.66 -20.20 2.83
N PHE A 11 -9.80 -19.36 1.83
CA PHE A 11 -10.03 -17.93 1.98
C PHE A 11 -11.36 -17.54 1.33
N LEU A 12 -12.12 -16.76 2.05
CA LEU A 12 -13.34 -16.14 1.51
C LEU A 12 -12.98 -14.93 0.63
N GLU A 13 -11.98 -14.18 1.07
CA GLU A 13 -11.44 -12.99 0.42
C GLU A 13 -9.94 -12.86 0.72
N ILE A 14 -9.22 -12.18 -0.15
CA ILE A 14 -7.84 -11.76 0.10
C ILE A 14 -7.80 -10.27 -0.17
N MET A 15 -7.59 -9.49 0.90
CA MET A 15 -7.52 -8.05 0.84
C MET A 15 -6.18 -7.57 1.38
N THR A 16 -5.47 -6.79 0.59
CA THR A 16 -4.20 -6.18 0.96
C THR A 16 -4.28 -4.66 0.80
N SER A 17 -3.35 -3.93 1.40
CA SER A 17 -3.23 -2.48 1.19
C SER A 17 -3.06 -2.16 -0.30
N GLY A 18 -2.24 -2.95 -1.01
CA GLY A 18 -2.05 -2.81 -2.44
C GLY A 18 -3.33 -3.01 -3.24
N GLU A 19 -4.11 -4.04 -2.92
CA GLU A 19 -5.40 -4.30 -3.55
C GLU A 19 -6.39 -3.15 -3.32
N MET A 20 -6.47 -2.63 -2.09
CA MET A 20 -7.33 -1.49 -1.78
C MET A 20 -6.96 -0.23 -2.58
N ILE A 21 -5.67 0.09 -2.67
CA ILE A 21 -5.18 1.21 -3.48
C ILE A 21 -5.51 0.97 -4.96
N TRP A 22 -5.27 -0.23 -5.46
CA TRP A 22 -5.57 -0.58 -6.86
C TRP A 22 -7.07 -0.42 -7.18
N GLN A 23 -7.94 -1.00 -6.37
CA GLN A 23 -9.40 -0.85 -6.52
C GLN A 23 -9.83 0.61 -6.42
N SER A 24 -9.24 1.37 -5.52
CA SER A 24 -9.50 2.79 -5.36
C SER A 24 -9.10 3.61 -6.59
N LEU A 25 -7.95 3.30 -7.20
CA LEU A 25 -7.49 3.91 -8.44
C LEU A 25 -8.37 3.50 -9.63
N VAL A 26 -8.78 2.22 -9.72
CA VAL A 26 -9.68 1.73 -10.78
C VAL A 26 -11.04 2.40 -10.70
N ASN A 27 -11.62 2.49 -9.52
CA ASN A 27 -13.01 2.94 -9.33
C ASN A 27 -13.13 4.45 -9.06
N LEU A 28 -12.04 5.13 -8.69
CA LEU A 28 -12.01 6.53 -8.25
C LEU A 28 -13.05 6.83 -7.17
N ASN A 29 -13.19 5.90 -6.21
CA ASN A 29 -14.25 5.94 -5.19
C ASN A 29 -13.86 6.65 -3.88
N HIS A 30 -12.58 6.93 -3.66
CA HIS A 30 -12.09 7.74 -2.55
C HIS A 30 -11.93 9.21 -2.93
N ASP A 31 -12.08 10.10 -1.99
CA ASP A 31 -11.99 11.55 -2.24
C ASP A 31 -10.61 11.99 -2.76
N PHE A 32 -9.54 11.31 -2.34
CA PHE A 32 -8.21 11.58 -2.88
C PHE A 32 -8.06 11.09 -4.33
N THR A 33 -8.60 9.90 -4.67
CA THR A 33 -8.48 9.37 -6.04
C THR A 33 -9.30 10.16 -7.05
N LYS A 34 -10.44 10.73 -6.65
CA LYS A 34 -11.24 11.63 -7.49
C LYS A 34 -10.50 12.90 -7.90
N LYS A 35 -9.52 13.33 -7.09
CA LYS A 35 -8.73 14.54 -7.33
C LYS A 35 -7.46 14.29 -8.14
N LEU A 36 -7.05 13.03 -8.32
CA LEU A 36 -5.87 12.68 -9.08
C LEU A 36 -6.06 13.03 -10.56
N GLN A 37 -5.04 13.65 -11.14
CA GLN A 37 -4.96 13.88 -12.57
C GLN A 37 -4.38 12.66 -13.29
N LYS A 38 -4.00 12.79 -14.55
CA LYS A 38 -3.73 11.62 -15.39
C LYS A 38 -2.31 11.10 -15.35
N ASN A 39 -1.32 11.96 -15.07
CA ASN A 39 0.08 11.59 -15.21
C ASN A 39 0.61 11.01 -13.89
N CYS A 40 0.96 9.75 -13.90
CA CYS A 40 1.44 9.02 -12.75
C CYS A 40 2.94 8.74 -12.85
N PHE A 41 3.71 9.13 -11.85
CA PHE A 41 5.08 8.64 -11.68
C PHE A 41 5.07 7.40 -10.80
N HIS A 42 5.45 6.23 -11.37
CA HIS A 42 5.39 4.96 -10.68
C HIS A 42 6.76 4.58 -10.09
N ILE A 43 6.81 4.39 -8.76
CA ILE A 43 7.99 3.89 -8.06
C ILE A 43 7.79 2.40 -7.78
N TYR A 44 8.61 1.57 -8.42
CA TYR A 44 8.62 0.11 -8.25
C TYR A 44 10.03 -0.46 -8.49
N ASP A 45 10.29 -1.65 -8.02
CA ASP A 45 11.53 -2.37 -8.30
C ASP A 45 11.54 -2.86 -9.76
N LYS A 46 12.32 -2.19 -10.60
CA LYS A 46 12.41 -2.49 -12.04
C LYS A 46 13.02 -3.87 -12.36
N SER A 47 13.65 -4.52 -11.37
CA SER A 47 14.17 -5.88 -11.51
C SER A 47 13.08 -6.95 -11.38
N LYS A 48 11.87 -6.58 -10.92
CA LYS A 48 10.74 -7.47 -10.71
C LYS A 48 9.57 -7.12 -11.65
N GLU A 49 8.88 -8.13 -12.15
CA GLU A 49 7.70 -7.94 -13.02
C GLU A 49 6.45 -7.49 -12.25
N ASP A 50 6.41 -7.72 -10.93
CA ASP A 50 5.23 -7.45 -10.11
C ASP A 50 4.76 -6.00 -10.15
N GLY A 51 5.71 -5.06 -10.19
CA GLY A 51 5.38 -3.64 -10.31
C GLY A 51 4.69 -3.29 -11.62
N LYS A 52 5.05 -3.94 -12.73
CA LYS A 52 4.38 -3.74 -14.02
C LYS A 52 2.98 -4.37 -14.03
N LYS A 53 2.86 -5.59 -13.49
CA LYS A 53 1.56 -6.28 -13.38
C LYS A 53 0.57 -5.51 -12.50
N TYR A 54 1.06 -4.78 -11.51
CA TYR A 54 0.21 -3.93 -10.67
C TYR A 54 -0.51 -2.84 -11.47
N LEU A 55 0.02 -2.44 -12.63
CA LEU A 55 -0.58 -1.41 -13.48
C LEU A 55 -1.70 -1.92 -14.38
N GLU A 56 -1.91 -3.23 -14.51
CA GLU A 56 -3.00 -3.82 -15.27
C GLU A 56 -4.35 -3.30 -14.74
N GLY A 57 -5.21 -2.78 -15.61
CA GLY A 57 -6.47 -2.13 -15.25
C GLY A 57 -6.38 -0.66 -14.87
N LEU A 58 -5.18 -0.05 -14.90
CA LEU A 58 -4.94 1.37 -14.63
C LEU A 58 -4.64 2.18 -15.90
N GLU A 59 -5.04 1.69 -17.07
CA GLU A 59 -4.76 2.31 -18.40
C GLU A 59 -5.37 3.71 -18.57
N LYS A 60 -6.24 4.13 -17.65
CA LYS A 60 -6.75 5.50 -17.60
C LYS A 60 -5.69 6.54 -17.21
N PHE A 61 -4.59 6.11 -16.58
CA PHE A 61 -3.47 6.96 -16.20
C PHE A 61 -2.32 6.84 -17.22
N ASN A 62 -1.61 7.95 -17.42
CA ASN A 62 -0.40 8.00 -18.22
C ASN A 62 0.80 7.79 -17.30
N PHE A 63 1.56 6.73 -17.47
CA PHE A 63 2.75 6.47 -16.67
C PHE A 63 3.95 7.19 -17.28
N VAL A 64 4.42 8.25 -16.58
CA VAL A 64 5.50 9.13 -17.04
C VAL A 64 6.86 8.69 -16.49
N ALA A 65 7.92 8.95 -17.24
CA ALA A 65 9.28 8.59 -16.85
C ALA A 65 9.94 9.67 -15.96
N ASN A 66 9.51 10.92 -16.10
CA ASN A 66 10.06 12.05 -15.35
C ASN A 66 9.07 12.54 -14.32
N ILE A 67 9.56 12.76 -13.09
CA ILE A 67 8.74 13.24 -11.97
C ILE A 67 8.17 14.64 -12.23
N GLU A 68 8.85 15.44 -13.03
CA GLU A 68 8.41 16.78 -13.40
C GLU A 68 7.17 16.81 -14.30
N GLU A 69 6.86 15.69 -14.96
CA GLU A 69 5.67 15.53 -15.81
C GLU A 69 4.49 14.92 -15.06
N ALA A 70 4.71 14.49 -13.82
CA ALA A 70 3.72 13.80 -13.03
C ALA A 70 2.72 14.74 -12.36
N ASP A 71 1.52 14.23 -12.17
CA ASP A 71 0.47 14.84 -11.35
C ASP A 71 0.39 14.18 -9.96
N PHE A 72 0.85 12.94 -9.83
CA PHE A 72 0.95 12.20 -8.57
C PHE A 72 2.00 11.08 -8.65
N ILE A 73 2.36 10.56 -7.47
CA ILE A 73 3.25 9.41 -7.33
C ILE A 73 2.44 8.19 -6.90
N LEU A 74 2.67 7.05 -7.54
CA LEU A 74 2.24 5.73 -7.10
C LEU A 74 3.46 4.96 -6.61
N GLY A 75 3.55 4.72 -5.30
CA GLY A 75 4.66 3.99 -4.69
C GLY A 75 4.26 2.56 -4.34
N CYS A 76 4.90 1.57 -4.97
CA CYS A 76 4.67 0.15 -4.73
C CYS A 76 5.84 -0.51 -3.99
N THR A 77 7.02 -0.52 -4.57
CA THR A 77 8.21 -1.18 -4.02
C THR A 77 9.45 -0.32 -4.28
N PRO A 78 10.30 -0.06 -3.29
CA PRO A 78 11.58 0.59 -3.53
C PRO A 78 12.47 -0.25 -4.47
N GLN A 79 13.34 0.42 -5.21
CA GLN A 79 14.35 -0.27 -6.03
C GLN A 79 15.27 -1.10 -5.13
N PHE A 80 15.60 -2.32 -5.55
CA PHE A 80 16.49 -3.19 -4.79
C PHE A 80 17.83 -2.49 -4.46
N ASN A 81 18.37 -2.74 -3.27
CA ASN A 81 19.61 -2.14 -2.74
C ASN A 81 19.62 -0.60 -2.64
N THR A 82 18.47 0.04 -2.59
CA THR A 82 18.37 1.48 -2.29
C THR A 82 18.08 1.72 -0.81
N THR A 83 18.42 2.92 -0.38
CA THR A 83 18.15 3.47 0.95
C THR A 83 17.26 4.70 0.84
N THR A 84 16.79 5.23 1.96
CA THR A 84 16.01 6.47 1.99
C THR A 84 16.75 7.65 1.37
N ILE A 85 18.07 7.70 1.51
CA ILE A 85 18.93 8.79 0.98
C ILE A 85 18.83 8.87 -0.55
N ASP A 86 18.75 7.72 -1.22
CA ASP A 86 18.70 7.65 -2.68
C ASP A 86 17.41 8.27 -3.24
N TYR A 87 16.34 8.36 -2.43
CA TYR A 87 15.07 8.96 -2.81
C TYR A 87 14.98 10.46 -2.53
N ILE A 88 15.86 11.05 -1.71
CA ILE A 88 15.80 12.48 -1.34
C ILE A 88 15.74 13.40 -2.57
N PRO A 89 16.58 13.25 -3.61
CA PRO A 89 16.52 14.12 -4.78
C PRO A 89 15.18 14.04 -5.53
N LEU A 90 14.62 12.82 -5.67
CA LEU A 90 13.33 12.58 -6.30
C LEU A 90 12.20 13.23 -5.48
N LEU A 91 12.18 12.95 -4.18
CA LEU A 91 11.15 13.46 -3.26
C LEU A 91 11.21 15.00 -3.14
N THR A 92 12.40 15.59 -3.20
CA THR A 92 12.55 17.06 -3.20
C THR A 92 11.87 17.69 -4.42
N LYS A 93 12.02 17.10 -5.61
CA LYS A 93 11.31 17.55 -6.81
C LYS A 93 9.80 17.37 -6.68
N ALA A 94 9.36 16.25 -6.12
CA ALA A 94 7.95 15.97 -5.85
C ALA A 94 7.32 17.00 -4.90
N ILE A 95 8.02 17.35 -3.81
CA ILE A 95 7.59 18.41 -2.88
C ILE A 95 7.46 19.75 -3.59
N LYS A 96 8.45 20.14 -4.38
CA LYS A 96 8.42 21.40 -5.14
C LYS A 96 7.19 21.49 -6.06
N ASN A 97 6.80 20.36 -6.66
CA ASN A 97 5.63 20.25 -7.54
C ASN A 97 4.33 19.93 -6.79
N LYS A 98 4.38 19.81 -5.45
CA LYS A 98 3.24 19.46 -4.59
C LYS A 98 2.52 18.18 -5.03
N LEU A 99 3.25 17.17 -5.44
CA LEU A 99 2.67 15.93 -5.91
C LEU A 99 2.10 15.12 -4.73
N PRO A 100 0.85 14.65 -4.79
CA PRO A 100 0.36 13.68 -3.82
C PRO A 100 1.04 12.32 -4.03
N PHE A 101 1.34 11.62 -2.94
CA PHE A 101 1.97 10.30 -2.93
C PHE A 101 0.95 9.25 -2.51
N VAL A 102 0.59 8.35 -3.40
CA VAL A 102 -0.28 7.20 -3.14
C VAL A 102 0.60 5.99 -2.85
N CYS A 103 0.56 5.49 -1.61
CA CYS A 103 1.40 4.39 -1.14
C CYS A 103 0.62 3.07 -1.14
N ALA A 104 1.00 2.14 -2.02
CA ALA A 104 0.34 0.84 -2.15
C ALA A 104 0.88 -0.21 -1.15
N ASN A 105 2.09 -0.01 -0.61
CA ASN A 105 2.68 -0.87 0.41
C ASN A 105 3.14 -0.03 1.60
N PRO A 106 2.33 0.08 2.67
CA PRO A 106 2.63 0.93 3.82
C PRO A 106 3.63 0.33 4.82
N ASP A 107 4.07 -0.90 4.63
CA ASP A 107 5.06 -1.52 5.50
C ASP A 107 6.36 -0.72 5.50
N PHE A 108 7.03 -0.66 6.66
CA PHE A 108 8.29 0.07 6.79
C PHE A 108 9.49 -0.77 6.37
N VAL A 109 9.51 -2.03 6.80
CA VAL A 109 10.60 -2.96 6.55
C VAL A 109 10.06 -4.36 6.28
N SER A 110 10.79 -5.14 5.51
CA SER A 110 10.55 -6.57 5.29
C SER A 110 11.82 -7.37 5.54
N ILE A 111 11.67 -8.63 5.95
CA ILE A 111 12.77 -9.58 6.19
C ILE A 111 12.70 -10.69 5.13
N GLU A 112 12.64 -10.33 3.87
CA GLU A 112 12.44 -11.28 2.77
C GLU A 112 13.73 -11.89 2.21
N ASN A 113 14.90 -11.50 2.72
CA ASN A 113 16.15 -12.01 2.17
C ASN A 113 16.72 -13.17 3.00
N SER A 114 17.48 -14.04 2.32
CA SER A 114 18.15 -15.20 2.92
C SER A 114 19.18 -14.84 4.00
N PHE A 115 19.50 -13.57 4.17
CA PHE A 115 20.47 -13.06 5.15
C PHE A 115 19.80 -12.45 6.39
N GLY A 116 18.47 -12.43 6.47
CA GLY A 116 17.73 -11.87 7.59
C GLY A 116 17.92 -10.36 7.82
N LYS A 117 18.43 -9.63 6.83
CA LYS A 117 18.60 -8.18 6.92
C LYS A 117 17.29 -7.47 6.55
N PRO A 118 16.87 -6.46 7.33
CA PRO A 118 15.70 -5.69 6.97
C PRO A 118 15.94 -4.93 5.65
N ILE A 119 14.94 -4.99 4.78
CA ILE A 119 14.88 -4.23 3.52
C ILE A 119 13.82 -3.16 3.71
N ILE A 120 14.11 -1.93 3.30
CA ILE A 120 13.12 -0.86 3.35
C ILE A 120 11.95 -1.18 2.41
N CYS A 121 10.72 -0.95 2.89
CA CYS A 121 9.50 -0.99 2.08
C CYS A 121 9.04 0.43 1.73
N MET A 122 8.00 0.51 0.92
CA MET A 122 7.51 1.80 0.40
C MET A 122 6.97 2.71 1.52
N GLY A 123 6.45 2.14 2.61
CA GLY A 123 6.03 2.91 3.79
C GLY A 123 7.13 3.78 4.38
N THR A 124 8.38 3.29 4.39
CA THR A 124 9.55 4.11 4.84
C THR A 124 9.76 5.32 3.93
N ILE A 125 9.61 5.16 2.62
CA ILE A 125 9.75 6.26 1.66
C ILE A 125 8.57 7.24 1.75
N ALA A 126 7.36 6.71 1.93
CA ALA A 126 6.15 7.51 2.13
C ALA A 126 6.23 8.34 3.42
N GLU A 127 6.73 7.76 4.51
CA GLU A 127 6.92 8.47 5.78
C GLU A 127 8.01 9.56 5.66
N LEU A 128 9.12 9.27 4.95
CA LEU A 128 10.12 10.30 4.64
C LEU A 128 9.48 11.45 3.86
N TYR A 129 8.67 11.15 2.84
CA TYR A 129 7.98 12.17 2.04
C TYR A 129 7.03 13.02 2.88
N LYS A 130 6.26 12.41 3.77
CA LYS A 130 5.38 13.10 4.72
C LYS A 130 6.17 14.01 5.66
N ASN A 131 7.30 13.55 6.20
CA ASN A 131 8.18 14.34 7.07
C ASN A 131 8.84 15.52 6.34
N MET A 132 9.00 15.43 5.01
CA MET A 132 9.43 16.54 4.15
C MET A 132 8.29 17.52 3.83
N GLY A 133 7.06 17.29 4.31
CA GLY A 133 5.90 18.14 4.10
C GLY A 133 5.01 17.74 2.92
N GLY A 134 5.20 16.54 2.36
CA GLY A 134 4.37 16.01 1.29
C GLY A 134 3.06 15.40 1.77
N GLU A 135 2.07 15.38 0.89
CA GLU A 135 0.79 14.73 1.12
C GLU A 135 0.88 13.25 0.76
N VAL A 136 0.50 12.35 1.69
CA VAL A 136 0.57 10.90 1.52
C VAL A 136 -0.79 10.28 1.75
N PHE A 137 -1.19 9.39 0.83
CA PHE A 137 -2.42 8.60 0.94
C PHE A 137 -2.06 7.11 1.08
N ILE A 138 -2.62 6.50 2.12
CA ILE A 138 -2.44 5.09 2.46
C ILE A 138 -3.82 4.49 2.70
N LEU A 139 -4.09 3.32 2.12
CA LEU A 139 -5.22 2.47 2.46
C LEU A 139 -4.66 1.14 2.98
N GLY A 140 -5.18 0.68 4.10
CA GLY A 140 -4.71 -0.55 4.72
C GLY A 140 -4.72 -0.47 6.25
N LYS A 141 -4.19 -1.49 6.90
CA LYS A 141 -4.07 -1.53 8.37
C LYS A 141 -3.18 -0.37 8.87
N PRO A 142 -3.54 0.29 9.97
CA PRO A 142 -4.63 0.01 10.93
C PRO A 142 -5.97 0.70 10.61
N SER A 143 -6.21 1.20 9.39
CA SER A 143 -7.47 1.85 9.02
C SER A 143 -8.65 0.88 9.13
N CYS A 144 -9.80 1.36 9.60
CA CYS A 144 -11.04 0.58 9.65
C CYS A 144 -11.51 0.12 8.25
N GLU A 145 -11.18 0.88 7.20
CA GLU A 145 -11.62 0.61 5.83
C GLU A 145 -11.20 -0.77 5.32
N ILE A 146 -9.97 -1.24 5.64
CA ILE A 146 -9.53 -2.57 5.21
C ILE A 146 -10.31 -3.68 5.91
N TYR A 147 -10.69 -3.48 7.17
CA TYR A 147 -11.52 -4.43 7.91
C TYR A 147 -12.95 -4.45 7.38
N GLU A 148 -13.51 -3.28 7.04
CA GLU A 148 -14.83 -3.17 6.40
C GLU A 148 -14.85 -3.91 5.06
N GLU A 149 -13.86 -3.67 4.20
CA GLU A 149 -13.74 -4.35 2.91
C GLU A 149 -13.56 -5.85 3.07
N SER A 150 -12.67 -6.29 3.96
CA SER A 150 -12.40 -7.71 4.21
C SER A 150 -13.60 -8.47 4.78
N THR A 151 -14.50 -7.78 5.50
CA THR A 151 -15.66 -8.40 6.15
C THR A 151 -16.97 -8.20 5.38
N LYS A 152 -16.97 -7.53 4.24
CA LYS A 152 -18.18 -7.29 3.42
C LYS A 152 -18.99 -8.56 3.14
N LYS A 153 -18.30 -9.65 2.81
CA LYS A 153 -18.95 -10.94 2.49
C LYS A 153 -19.55 -11.65 3.70
N ILE A 154 -19.17 -11.22 4.91
CA ILE A 154 -19.66 -11.75 6.19
C ILE A 154 -20.36 -10.67 7.01
N SER A 155 -20.89 -9.64 6.38
CA SER A 155 -21.53 -8.49 7.05
C SER A 155 -22.72 -8.85 7.95
N ASN A 156 -23.31 -10.04 7.79
CA ASN A 156 -24.38 -10.56 8.64
C ASN A 156 -23.86 -11.24 9.92
N ILE A 157 -22.55 -11.38 10.09
CA ILE A 157 -21.94 -11.99 11.27
C ILE A 157 -21.72 -10.90 12.31
N ASP A 158 -22.12 -11.19 13.55
CA ASP A 158 -21.84 -10.32 14.69
C ASP A 158 -20.33 -10.13 14.84
N LYS A 159 -19.89 -8.90 15.04
CA LYS A 159 -18.48 -8.56 15.24
C LYS A 159 -17.83 -9.35 16.38
N SER A 160 -18.58 -9.69 17.44
CA SER A 160 -18.12 -10.54 18.54
C SER A 160 -17.74 -11.97 18.13
N LYS A 161 -18.07 -12.38 16.89
CA LYS A 161 -17.70 -13.69 16.33
C LYS A 161 -16.57 -13.60 15.32
N ILE A 162 -15.95 -12.44 15.18
CA ILE A 162 -14.82 -12.19 14.29
C ILE A 162 -13.58 -12.01 15.14
N LEU A 163 -12.53 -12.76 14.84
CA LEU A 163 -11.21 -12.65 15.48
C LEU A 163 -10.17 -12.23 14.43
N ALA A 164 -9.50 -11.13 14.68
CA ALA A 164 -8.30 -10.75 13.93
C ALA A 164 -7.09 -11.48 14.53
N VAL A 165 -6.26 -12.09 13.68
CA VAL A 165 -5.00 -12.71 14.09
C VAL A 165 -3.87 -12.03 13.34
N GLY A 166 -2.86 -11.55 14.05
CA GLY A 166 -1.73 -10.84 13.43
C GLY A 166 -0.52 -10.72 14.33
N ASP A 167 0.60 -10.32 13.74
CA ASP A 167 1.92 -10.22 14.38
C ASP A 167 2.35 -8.77 14.67
N SER A 168 1.55 -7.78 14.23
CA SER A 168 1.86 -6.36 14.38
C SER A 168 0.90 -5.65 15.32
N ILE A 169 1.43 -5.16 16.45
CA ILE A 169 0.64 -4.35 17.38
C ILE A 169 0.11 -3.08 16.68
N HIS A 170 0.95 -2.40 15.90
CA HIS A 170 0.59 -1.13 15.27
C HIS A 170 -0.38 -1.26 14.09
N HIS A 171 -0.37 -2.39 13.39
CA HIS A 171 -1.22 -2.61 12.23
C HIS A 171 -2.43 -3.50 12.57
N ASP A 172 -2.17 -4.71 13.08
CA ASP A 172 -3.23 -5.70 13.27
C ASP A 172 -4.05 -5.45 14.53
N ILE A 173 -3.39 -5.29 15.67
CA ILE A 173 -4.10 -5.19 16.96
C ILE A 173 -4.81 -3.84 17.09
N ILE A 174 -4.12 -2.74 16.80
CA ILE A 174 -4.73 -1.41 16.83
C ILE A 174 -5.85 -1.32 15.79
N GLY A 175 -5.65 -1.87 14.58
CA GLY A 175 -6.67 -1.86 13.54
C GLY A 175 -7.92 -2.64 13.93
N ALA A 176 -7.76 -3.86 14.49
CA ALA A 176 -8.87 -4.66 14.99
C ALA A 176 -9.65 -3.95 16.09
N ASN A 177 -8.94 -3.35 17.06
CA ASN A 177 -9.54 -2.57 18.13
C ASN A 177 -10.33 -1.36 17.59
N ASN A 178 -9.75 -0.63 16.65
CA ASN A 178 -10.44 0.51 16.00
C ASN A 178 -11.70 0.09 15.26
N PHE A 179 -11.67 -1.09 14.62
CA PHE A 179 -12.82 -1.66 13.93
C PHE A 179 -13.85 -2.26 14.90
N GLY A 180 -13.47 -2.57 16.13
CA GLY A 180 -14.33 -3.11 17.17
C GLY A 180 -14.53 -4.62 17.08
N ILE A 181 -13.47 -5.37 16.79
CA ILE A 181 -13.42 -6.85 16.82
C ILE A 181 -12.32 -7.31 17.76
N ASP A 182 -12.42 -8.55 18.23
CA ASP A 182 -11.37 -9.17 19.03
C ASP A 182 -10.09 -9.41 18.23
N SER A 183 -8.95 -9.40 18.91
CA SER A 183 -7.65 -9.61 18.27
C SER A 183 -6.76 -10.57 19.07
N LEU A 184 -5.94 -11.33 18.35
CA LEU A 184 -4.92 -12.22 18.88
C LEU A 184 -3.56 -11.85 18.26
N LEU A 185 -2.61 -11.49 19.12
CA LEU A 185 -1.21 -11.28 18.73
C LEU A 185 -0.47 -12.63 18.75
N ILE A 186 0.26 -12.95 17.69
CA ILE A 186 1.05 -14.18 17.54
C ILE A 186 2.54 -13.87 17.36
#